data_4e71bf954a7927e8d01de6d49150e443
#
_entry.id   4e71bf954a7927e8d01de6d49150e443
#
_cell.length_a   1.000
_cell.length_b   1.000
_cell.length_c   1.000
_cell.angle_alpha   90.00
_cell.angle_beta   90.00
_cell.angle_gamma   90.00
#
_symmetry.space_group_name_H-M   'P 1'
#
loop_
_entity.id
_entity.type
_entity.pdbx_description
1 polymer ?
#
loop_
_entity_poly.entity_id
_entity_poly.type
_entity_poly.pdbx_seq_one_letter_code
_entity_poly.pdbx_strand_id
1 'polypeptide(L)'
;MLRSAARVCLVLLAPIALEAMTPALAHAAEMRPRLNLTGRLNATRTIPAALVTPAMAENIGPGSHLLIDIPNEGTFGCTANFIWASGNTRYLGAAGHCFIPASATATHGPGANYNASGVVVRVCVSNCSFGGETGFTVTGNLVQLGSVAYARQTAASGDIGNDFGVVTIPTALAPLVRASMPVFGGPTGTDTVTQGELVCHYGNGVIVGETFATMARVGVGGGSNQSSWVGVLAAAPGDSGSAVVTCDAGVTGVQGRGAAGILTHLGVSEQGVVFGTTTARAIQMAGEAGLALSIVLP
;
A
#
# COMPACT_ATOMS: atom_id res chain seq x y z
N MET A 1 -18.34 37.69 -57.51
CA MET A 1 -17.03 37.40 -56.90
C MET A 1 -17.17 37.59 -55.38
N LEU A 2 -17.55 36.55 -54.68
CA LEU A 2 -17.62 36.54 -53.21
C LEU A 2 -16.44 35.74 -52.67
N ARG A 3 -15.55 36.38 -51.92
CA ARG A 3 -14.46 35.72 -51.18
C ARG A 3 -14.98 35.33 -49.80
N SER A 4 -15.11 34.04 -49.60
CA SER A 4 -15.42 33.44 -48.29
C SER A 4 -14.14 33.41 -47.45
N ALA A 5 -14.13 34.11 -46.32
CA ALA A 5 -13.04 34.07 -45.35
C ALA A 5 -13.34 32.96 -44.32
N ALA A 6 -12.64 31.88 -44.40
CA ALA A 6 -12.65 30.83 -43.38
C ALA A 6 -11.92 31.35 -42.14
N ARG A 7 -12.64 31.53 -41.04
CA ARG A 7 -12.06 31.79 -39.71
C ARG A 7 -11.55 30.44 -39.13
N VAL A 8 -10.24 30.31 -39.14
CA VAL A 8 -9.59 29.22 -38.38
C VAL A 8 -9.64 29.61 -36.90
N CYS A 9 -10.43 28.85 -36.14
CA CYS A 9 -10.46 28.96 -34.68
C CYS A 9 -9.24 28.22 -34.13
N LEU A 10 -8.19 28.97 -33.80
CA LEU A 10 -6.99 28.45 -33.15
C LEU A 10 -7.33 28.19 -31.68
N VAL A 11 -7.63 26.95 -31.33
CA VAL A 11 -7.75 26.53 -29.93
C VAL A 11 -6.32 26.49 -29.38
N LEU A 12 -5.95 27.54 -28.66
CA LEU A 12 -4.75 27.54 -27.82
C LEU A 12 -4.97 26.53 -26.66
N LEU A 13 -4.51 25.32 -26.85
CA LEU A 13 -4.24 24.41 -25.76
C LEU A 13 -3.09 25.03 -24.94
N ALA A 14 -3.45 25.73 -23.87
CA ALA A 14 -2.48 26.10 -22.86
C ALA A 14 -1.84 24.80 -22.33
N PRO A 15 -0.50 24.64 -22.33
CA PRO A 15 0.13 23.56 -21.63
C PRO A 15 -0.23 23.77 -20.15
N ILE A 16 -0.99 22.85 -19.57
CA ILE A 16 -1.07 22.72 -18.11
C ILE A 16 0.34 22.37 -17.71
N ALA A 17 1.10 23.37 -17.31
CA ALA A 17 2.37 23.17 -16.63
C ALA A 17 2.01 22.46 -15.31
N LEU A 18 2.08 21.14 -15.34
CA LEU A 18 2.15 20.34 -14.13
C LEU A 18 3.54 20.66 -13.56
N GLU A 19 3.61 21.77 -12.82
CA GLU A 19 4.82 22.12 -12.08
C GLU A 19 5.18 20.90 -11.28
N ALA A 20 6.46 20.48 -11.36
CA ALA A 20 6.99 19.37 -10.58
C ALA A 20 6.52 19.57 -9.15
N MET A 21 5.68 18.66 -8.64
CA MET A 21 5.15 18.72 -7.28
C MET A 21 6.35 18.81 -6.33
N THR A 22 6.57 20.03 -5.84
CA THR A 22 7.71 20.33 -4.99
C THR A 22 7.60 19.61 -3.66
N PRO A 23 8.70 19.38 -2.94
CA PRO A 23 8.67 18.78 -1.60
C PRO A 23 7.70 19.46 -0.62
N ALA A 24 7.28 20.68 -0.89
CA ALA A 24 6.28 21.42 -0.09
C ALA A 24 4.90 20.72 -0.05
N LEU A 25 4.50 19.99 -1.09
CA LEU A 25 3.25 19.22 -1.07
C LEU A 25 3.35 17.95 -0.21
N ALA A 26 4.56 17.44 -0.03
CA ALA A 26 4.80 16.31 0.87
C ALA A 26 4.46 16.62 2.34
N HIS A 27 4.48 17.90 2.74
CA HIS A 27 4.10 18.33 4.08
C HIS A 27 2.57 18.29 4.34
N ALA A 28 1.76 18.12 3.30
CA ALA A 28 0.32 17.96 3.40
C ALA A 28 -0.13 16.50 3.53
N ALA A 29 0.81 15.54 3.51
CA ALA A 29 0.48 14.14 3.67
C ALA A 29 0.30 13.82 5.16
N GLU A 30 -0.90 13.42 5.55
CA GLU A 30 -1.16 12.96 6.92
C GLU A 30 -0.90 11.46 7.02
N MET A 31 -0.06 11.12 8.00
CA MET A 31 0.26 9.75 8.31
C MET A 31 -0.72 9.16 9.31
N ARG A 32 -1.76 8.54 8.90
CA ARG A 32 -2.45 7.51 9.71
C ARG A 32 -3.35 6.65 8.84
N PRO A 33 -2.85 5.95 7.83
CA PRO A 33 -3.71 5.10 7.04
C PRO A 33 -3.93 3.71 7.64
N ARG A 34 -3.60 3.45 8.91
CA ARG A 34 -3.98 2.19 9.54
C ARG A 34 -5.36 2.28 10.17
N LEU A 35 -6.18 1.29 9.88
CA LEU A 35 -7.50 1.15 10.46
C LEU A 35 -7.38 0.56 11.86
N ASN A 36 -7.83 1.31 12.89
CA ASN A 36 -7.96 0.78 14.24
C ASN A 36 -9.23 -0.08 14.35
N LEU A 37 -9.07 -1.37 14.48
CA LEU A 37 -10.16 -2.33 14.56
C LEU A 37 -10.65 -2.57 16.00
N THR A 38 -10.00 -2.01 17.00
CA THR A 38 -10.41 -2.14 18.42
C THR A 38 -11.38 -1.05 18.87
N GLY A 39 -11.43 0.08 18.17
CA GLY A 39 -12.44 1.11 18.40
C GLY A 39 -13.83 0.62 18.02
N ARG A 40 -14.83 0.90 18.85
CA ARG A 40 -16.23 0.73 18.43
C ARG A 40 -16.49 1.72 17.29
N LEU A 41 -16.31 1.28 16.07
CA LEU A 41 -16.84 1.97 14.91
C LEU A 41 -18.35 1.83 15.01
N ASN A 42 -19.03 2.85 15.55
CA ASN A 42 -20.47 2.98 15.49
C ASN A 42 -20.89 3.28 14.05
N ALA A 43 -20.51 2.40 13.11
CA ALA A 43 -21.00 2.44 11.75
C ALA A 43 -22.42 1.88 11.76
N THR A 44 -23.41 2.75 11.90
CA THR A 44 -24.84 2.41 11.79
C THR A 44 -25.26 2.07 10.35
N ARG A 45 -24.34 1.95 9.42
CA ARG A 45 -24.60 1.48 8.06
C ARG A 45 -24.00 0.10 7.84
N THR A 46 -24.86 -0.88 7.80
CA THR A 46 -24.54 -2.20 7.22
C THR A 46 -24.25 -2.00 5.74
N ILE A 47 -23.00 -2.23 5.33
CA ILE A 47 -22.65 -2.20 3.91
C ILE A 47 -23.31 -3.44 3.28
N PRO A 48 -24.14 -3.29 2.24
CA PRO A 48 -24.72 -4.44 1.59
C PRO A 48 -23.61 -5.39 1.12
N ALA A 49 -23.71 -6.68 1.46
CA ALA A 49 -22.73 -7.69 1.08
C ALA A 49 -22.43 -7.73 -0.44
N ALA A 50 -23.40 -7.29 -1.26
CA ALA A 50 -23.24 -7.15 -2.72
C ALA A 50 -22.24 -6.07 -3.14
N LEU A 51 -21.86 -5.15 -2.25
CA LEU A 51 -20.85 -4.10 -2.54
C LEU A 51 -19.44 -4.49 -2.05
N VAL A 52 -19.31 -5.63 -1.38
CA VAL A 52 -18.04 -6.15 -0.84
C VAL A 52 -17.49 -7.24 -1.77
N THR A 53 -17.52 -7.03 -3.05
CA THR A 53 -16.86 -7.92 -4.01
C THR A 53 -15.92 -7.12 -4.90
N PRO A 54 -14.71 -7.59 -5.11
CA PRO A 54 -14.24 -8.96 -5.13
C PRO A 54 -13.69 -9.40 -3.77
N ALA A 55 -13.58 -10.72 -3.63
CA ALA A 55 -13.06 -11.40 -2.47
C ALA A 55 -11.72 -10.78 -2.00
N MET A 56 -11.54 -10.71 -0.69
CA MET A 56 -10.23 -10.38 -0.11
C MET A 56 -9.16 -11.29 -0.71
N ALA A 57 -7.92 -10.76 -0.85
CA ALA A 57 -6.81 -11.58 -1.28
C ALA A 57 -6.61 -12.75 -0.32
N GLU A 58 -6.68 -13.95 -0.85
CA GLU A 58 -6.38 -15.16 -0.09
C GLU A 58 -4.91 -15.54 -0.25
N ASN A 59 -4.40 -16.35 0.66
CA ASN A 59 -3.00 -16.73 0.80
C ASN A 59 -2.13 -15.61 1.41
N ILE A 60 -0.81 -15.80 1.42
CA ILE A 60 0.18 -14.88 1.98
C ILE A 60 0.90 -14.18 0.83
N GLY A 61 0.60 -12.93 0.59
CA GLY A 61 1.21 -12.20 -0.53
C GLY A 61 0.69 -10.78 -0.71
N PRO A 62 1.00 -10.16 -1.86
CA PRO A 62 0.50 -8.83 -2.17
C PRO A 62 -1.03 -8.75 -2.05
N GLY A 63 -1.52 -7.72 -1.37
CA GLY A 63 -2.95 -7.50 -1.17
C GLY A 63 -3.55 -8.25 0.02
N SER A 64 -2.82 -9.13 0.70
CA SER A 64 -3.33 -9.81 1.90
C SER A 64 -3.65 -8.81 3.00
N HIS A 65 -4.79 -9.02 3.66
CA HIS A 65 -5.17 -8.22 4.81
C HIS A 65 -4.37 -8.65 6.04
N LEU A 66 -3.71 -7.70 6.67
CA LEU A 66 -2.94 -7.90 7.89
C LEU A 66 -3.76 -7.44 9.10
N LEU A 67 -3.88 -8.30 10.09
CA LEU A 67 -4.35 -7.98 11.43
C LEU A 67 -3.14 -7.91 12.35
N ILE A 68 -2.88 -6.73 12.88
CA ILE A 68 -1.65 -6.43 13.62
C ILE A 68 -2.01 -6.00 15.02
N ASP A 69 -1.71 -6.85 16.00
CA ASP A 69 -1.90 -6.54 17.41
C ASP A 69 -0.64 -5.85 17.93
N ILE A 70 -0.78 -4.60 18.32
CA ILE A 70 0.29 -3.81 18.95
C ILE A 70 0.04 -3.77 20.44
N PRO A 71 1.01 -4.17 21.29
CA PRO A 71 0.85 -4.14 22.74
C PRO A 71 0.38 -2.78 23.24
N ASN A 72 -0.65 -2.79 24.08
CA ASN A 72 -1.29 -1.61 24.69
C ASN A 72 -1.97 -0.62 23.75
N GLU A 73 -1.99 -0.87 22.43
CA GLU A 73 -2.69 -0.02 21.46
C GLU A 73 -3.89 -0.71 20.79
N GLY A 74 -3.85 -2.03 20.65
CA GLY A 74 -4.93 -2.83 20.07
C GLY A 74 -4.62 -3.42 18.72
N THR A 75 -5.66 -3.83 17.98
CA THR A 75 -5.55 -4.47 16.65
C THR A 75 -5.78 -3.45 15.55
N PHE A 76 -4.89 -3.44 14.58
CA PHE A 76 -4.94 -2.56 13.40
C PHE A 76 -5.01 -3.37 12.12
N GLY A 77 -5.63 -2.78 11.08
CA GLY A 77 -5.67 -3.34 9.73
C GLY A 77 -4.70 -2.63 8.80
N CYS A 78 -3.91 -3.39 8.06
CA CYS A 78 -3.04 -2.93 6.98
C CYS A 78 -3.15 -3.88 5.78
N THR A 79 -2.54 -3.50 4.67
CA THR A 79 -2.43 -4.34 3.48
C THR A 79 -0.98 -4.73 3.24
N ALA A 80 -0.75 -6.00 2.91
CA ALA A 80 0.58 -6.49 2.59
C ALA A 80 1.04 -6.03 1.21
N ASN A 81 2.36 -5.78 1.09
CA ASN A 81 3.00 -5.61 -0.21
C ASN A 81 3.61 -6.92 -0.73
N PHE A 82 4.84 -6.87 -1.14
CA PHE A 82 5.52 -7.99 -1.81
C PHE A 82 5.97 -9.08 -0.84
N ILE A 83 6.24 -10.26 -1.41
CA ILE A 83 7.05 -11.29 -0.76
C ILE A 83 8.51 -10.90 -0.95
N TRP A 84 9.25 -10.89 0.15
CA TRP A 84 10.67 -10.60 0.19
C TRP A 84 11.46 -11.84 0.59
N ALA A 85 12.73 -11.88 0.23
CA ALA A 85 13.65 -12.94 0.63
C ALA A 85 14.99 -12.36 1.08
N SER A 86 15.58 -12.99 2.10
CA SER A 86 16.98 -12.84 2.48
C SER A 86 17.54 -14.23 2.78
N GLY A 87 18.43 -14.71 1.92
CA GLY A 87 18.84 -16.11 1.94
C GLY A 87 17.63 -17.05 1.80
N ASN A 88 17.49 -17.97 2.73
CA ASN A 88 16.39 -18.95 2.73
C ASN A 88 15.13 -18.47 3.48
N THR A 89 15.18 -17.29 4.07
CA THR A 89 14.05 -16.74 4.83
C THR A 89 13.15 -15.90 3.94
N ARG A 90 11.84 -16.12 4.07
CA ARG A 90 10.80 -15.33 3.40
C ARG A 90 10.16 -14.39 4.38
N TYR A 91 9.76 -13.24 3.85
CA TYR A 91 9.08 -12.19 4.61
C TYR A 91 7.88 -11.66 3.83
N LEU A 92 6.88 -11.19 4.56
CA LEU A 92 5.78 -10.43 4.01
C LEU A 92 5.99 -8.96 4.38
N GLY A 93 5.92 -8.07 3.40
CA GLY A 93 6.14 -6.64 3.61
C GLY A 93 4.84 -5.88 3.90
N ALA A 94 4.98 -4.76 4.61
CA ALA A 94 3.95 -3.74 4.79
C ALA A 94 4.59 -2.36 4.96
N ALA A 95 3.80 -1.33 5.30
CA ALA A 95 4.36 -0.07 5.79
C ALA A 95 4.94 -0.26 7.20
N GLY A 96 6.00 0.45 7.52
CA GLY A 96 6.65 0.35 8.84
C GLY A 96 5.73 0.78 9.97
N HIS A 97 4.96 1.86 9.74
CA HIS A 97 3.99 2.34 10.74
C HIS A 97 2.90 1.31 11.10
N CYS A 98 2.70 0.29 10.27
CA CYS A 98 1.79 -0.80 10.61
C CYS A 98 2.24 -1.59 11.83
N PHE A 99 3.55 -1.66 12.08
CA PHE A 99 4.16 -2.44 13.15
C PHE A 99 4.66 -1.59 14.32
N ILE A 100 4.70 -0.28 14.17
CA ILE A 100 5.27 0.65 15.14
C ILE A 100 4.13 1.32 15.92
N PRO A 101 4.16 1.36 17.28
CA PRO A 101 3.20 2.10 18.07
C PRO A 101 3.12 3.57 17.65
N ALA A 102 1.93 4.16 17.69
CA ALA A 102 1.73 5.56 17.33
C ALA A 102 2.60 6.50 18.19
N SER A 103 2.82 6.15 19.46
CA SER A 103 3.67 6.90 20.37
C SER A 103 5.16 6.86 20.02
N ALA A 104 5.60 5.85 19.26
CA ALA A 104 7.01 5.63 18.94
C ALA A 104 7.42 6.16 17.55
N THR A 105 6.46 6.51 16.70
CA THR A 105 6.73 6.91 15.30
C THR A 105 7.58 8.18 15.17
N ALA A 106 7.56 9.06 16.17
CA ALA A 106 8.31 10.31 16.16
C ALA A 106 9.79 10.17 16.55
N THR A 107 10.23 9.00 17.04
CA THR A 107 11.53 8.86 17.71
C THR A 107 12.57 8.08 16.91
N HIS A 108 12.21 7.52 15.75
CA HIS A 108 13.11 6.66 14.98
C HIS A 108 13.83 7.47 13.91
N GLY A 109 15.08 7.83 14.22
CA GLY A 109 15.98 8.49 13.29
C GLY A 109 16.40 7.58 12.11
N PRO A 110 17.10 8.12 11.11
CA PRO A 110 17.64 7.36 9.99
C PRO A 110 18.47 6.16 10.47
N GLY A 111 18.22 4.97 9.91
CA GLY A 111 18.92 3.73 10.25
C GLY A 111 18.41 3.00 11.49
N ALA A 112 17.49 3.57 12.26
CA ALA A 112 16.92 2.89 13.41
C ALA A 112 15.93 1.80 12.98
N ASN A 113 16.15 0.59 13.47
CA ASN A 113 15.18 -0.49 13.40
C ASN A 113 14.32 -0.45 14.67
N TYR A 114 13.01 -0.38 14.51
CA TYR A 114 12.10 -0.45 15.65
C TYR A 114 12.06 -1.87 16.22
N ASN A 115 12.28 -2.01 17.51
CA ASN A 115 12.06 -3.28 18.19
C ASN A 115 10.56 -3.53 18.36
N ALA A 116 9.98 -4.26 17.42
CA ALA A 116 8.58 -4.64 17.42
C ALA A 116 8.28 -5.88 18.30
N SER A 117 8.99 -6.04 19.40
CA SER A 117 8.78 -7.14 20.35
C SER A 117 7.33 -7.13 20.88
N GLY A 118 6.69 -8.28 20.84
CA GLY A 118 5.28 -8.42 21.27
C GLY A 118 4.24 -8.03 20.23
N VAL A 119 4.63 -7.49 19.06
CA VAL A 119 3.71 -7.29 17.95
C VAL A 119 3.36 -8.65 17.34
N VAL A 120 2.06 -8.93 17.25
CA VAL A 120 1.54 -10.16 16.63
C VAL A 120 0.89 -9.81 15.30
N VAL A 121 1.31 -10.51 14.24
CA VAL A 121 0.77 -10.31 12.89
C VAL A 121 0.04 -11.56 12.44
N ARG A 122 -1.22 -11.39 12.05
CA ARG A 122 -2.04 -12.45 11.46
C ARG A 122 -2.46 -12.04 10.06
N VAL A 123 -2.62 -13.03 9.21
CA VAL A 123 -3.09 -12.86 7.84
C VAL A 123 -4.21 -13.85 7.55
N CYS A 124 -5.22 -13.40 6.83
CA CYS A 124 -6.27 -14.30 6.35
C CYS A 124 -5.81 -15.01 5.09
N VAL A 125 -5.91 -16.34 5.07
CA VAL A 125 -5.37 -17.17 3.98
C VAL A 125 -6.43 -17.87 3.15
N SER A 126 -7.65 -18.00 3.66
CA SER A 126 -8.78 -18.56 2.91
C SER A 126 -10.13 -18.24 3.54
N ASN A 127 -11.18 -18.24 2.75
CA ASN A 127 -12.53 -17.86 3.13
C ASN A 127 -12.58 -16.46 3.78
N CYS A 128 -11.76 -15.56 3.29
CA CYS A 128 -11.57 -14.24 3.85
C CYS A 128 -12.76 -13.34 3.48
N SER A 129 -13.33 -12.68 4.47
CA SER A 129 -14.36 -11.68 4.24
C SER A 129 -14.31 -10.57 5.28
N PHE A 130 -14.66 -9.36 4.86
CA PHE A 130 -15.04 -8.28 5.73
C PHE A 130 -16.55 -8.39 6.03
N GLY A 131 -16.91 -8.29 7.28
CA GLY A 131 -18.29 -8.30 7.68
C GLY A 131 -18.46 -8.21 9.19
N GLY A 132 -19.67 -8.40 9.64
CA GLY A 132 -20.06 -8.38 11.04
C GLY A 132 -21.09 -7.29 11.34
N GLU A 133 -21.86 -7.47 12.41
CA GLU A 133 -22.89 -6.51 12.85
C GLU A 133 -22.29 -5.12 13.17
N THR A 134 -20.99 -5.06 13.44
CA THR A 134 -20.24 -3.84 13.77
C THR A 134 -19.43 -3.27 12.59
N GLY A 135 -19.53 -3.89 11.39
CA GLY A 135 -19.01 -3.32 10.15
C GLY A 135 -17.56 -3.63 9.77
N PHE A 136 -16.70 -4.12 10.68
CA PHE A 136 -15.28 -4.34 10.37
C PHE A 136 -14.69 -5.56 11.07
N THR A 137 -15.31 -6.70 10.87
CA THR A 137 -14.75 -7.96 11.34
C THR A 137 -14.15 -8.69 10.14
N VAL A 138 -12.87 -9.07 10.25
CA VAL A 138 -12.26 -9.99 9.30
C VAL A 138 -12.56 -11.40 9.76
N THR A 139 -13.23 -12.17 8.91
CA THR A 139 -13.51 -13.59 9.15
C THR A 139 -12.78 -14.43 8.14
N GLY A 140 -12.54 -15.70 8.48
CA GLY A 140 -11.84 -16.66 7.63
C GLY A 140 -10.77 -17.45 8.38
N ASN A 141 -9.95 -18.16 7.65
CA ASN A 141 -8.83 -18.90 8.22
C ASN A 141 -7.64 -17.97 8.42
N LEU A 142 -7.41 -17.58 9.67
CA LEU A 142 -6.30 -16.72 10.06
C LEU A 142 -5.10 -17.57 10.46
N VAL A 143 -3.92 -17.21 9.93
CA VAL A 143 -2.63 -17.78 10.36
C VAL A 143 -1.77 -16.67 10.98
N GLN A 144 -1.02 -17.03 12.01
CA GLN A 144 -0.07 -16.11 12.61
C GLN A 144 1.28 -16.22 11.87
N LEU A 145 1.83 -15.07 11.53
CA LEU A 145 3.18 -14.94 10.99
C LEU A 145 4.22 -14.99 12.13
N GLY A 146 5.49 -14.96 11.77
CA GLY A 146 6.59 -14.90 12.72
C GLY A 146 6.76 -13.50 13.33
N SER A 147 7.97 -13.22 13.82
CA SER A 147 8.29 -11.90 14.35
C SER A 147 8.46 -10.86 13.25
N VAL A 148 8.20 -9.59 13.59
CA VAL A 148 8.59 -8.45 12.77
C VAL A 148 10.12 -8.38 12.77
N ALA A 149 10.70 -8.59 11.59
CA ALA A 149 12.16 -8.64 11.43
C ALA A 149 12.77 -7.25 11.23
N TYR A 150 11.99 -6.34 10.68
CA TYR A 150 12.38 -4.95 10.43
C TYR A 150 11.14 -4.08 10.37
N ALA A 151 11.19 -2.91 11.00
CA ALA A 151 10.20 -1.87 10.83
C ALA A 151 10.86 -0.50 11.02
N ARG A 152 10.60 0.41 10.11
CA ARG A 152 11.08 1.79 10.17
C ARG A 152 10.03 2.73 9.67
N GLN A 153 9.87 3.80 10.41
CA GLN A 153 9.18 5.00 9.98
C GLN A 153 9.93 6.19 10.56
N THR A 154 10.33 7.14 9.74
CA THR A 154 10.82 8.42 10.22
C THR A 154 9.68 9.42 10.22
N ALA A 155 9.74 10.37 11.13
CA ALA A 155 8.74 11.37 11.50
C ALA A 155 7.51 11.50 10.59
N ALA A 156 6.37 11.62 11.24
CA ALA A 156 5.02 11.58 10.65
C ALA A 156 4.75 12.50 9.46
N SER A 157 5.51 13.55 9.27
CA SER A 157 5.19 14.60 8.28
C SER A 157 6.33 14.98 7.34
N GLY A 158 7.51 14.39 7.50
CA GLY A 158 8.69 14.92 6.81
C GLY A 158 9.37 13.98 5.82
N ASP A 159 9.14 12.68 5.91
CA ASP A 159 9.92 11.73 5.14
C ASP A 159 9.09 10.52 4.69
N ILE A 160 8.23 10.78 3.73
CA ILE A 160 7.32 9.79 3.13
C ILE A 160 8.06 8.54 2.63
N GLY A 161 9.30 8.70 2.19
CA GLY A 161 10.13 7.63 1.65
C GLY A 161 10.77 6.69 2.67
N ASN A 162 10.49 6.83 3.97
CA ASN A 162 11.10 6.00 5.02
C ASN A 162 10.06 5.25 5.86
N ASP A 163 9.14 4.60 5.21
CA ASP A 163 8.05 3.88 5.85
C ASP A 163 7.92 2.48 5.26
N PHE A 164 8.59 1.51 5.87
CA PHE A 164 8.65 0.13 5.43
C PHE A 164 8.92 -0.83 6.58
N GLY A 165 8.33 -2.01 6.50
CA GLY A 165 8.61 -3.09 7.44
C GLY A 165 8.33 -4.46 6.85
N VAL A 166 8.89 -5.49 7.47
CA VAL A 166 8.70 -6.88 7.08
C VAL A 166 8.52 -7.78 8.28
N VAL A 167 7.64 -8.76 8.14
CA VAL A 167 7.38 -9.83 9.10
C VAL A 167 7.82 -11.17 8.53
N THR A 168 8.46 -11.99 9.33
CA THR A 168 8.94 -13.32 8.92
C THR A 168 7.78 -14.25 8.60
N ILE A 169 7.86 -14.98 7.51
CA ILE A 169 6.91 -16.05 7.17
C ILE A 169 7.50 -17.38 7.68
N PRO A 170 6.85 -18.06 8.64
CA PRO A 170 7.27 -19.37 9.10
C PRO A 170 7.36 -20.37 7.93
N THR A 171 8.37 -21.22 7.90
CA THR A 171 8.59 -22.20 6.82
C THR A 171 7.38 -23.14 6.63
N ALA A 172 6.67 -23.45 7.71
CA ALA A 172 5.45 -24.26 7.63
C ALA A 172 4.32 -23.60 6.80
N LEU A 173 4.34 -22.28 6.64
CA LEU A 173 3.37 -21.52 5.85
C LEU A 173 3.83 -21.30 4.39
N ALA A 174 5.00 -21.78 4.00
CA ALA A 174 5.52 -21.63 2.64
C ALA A 174 4.55 -22.07 1.53
N PRO A 175 3.77 -23.17 1.68
CA PRO A 175 2.77 -23.57 0.67
C PRO A 175 1.65 -22.55 0.44
N LEU A 176 1.42 -21.64 1.38
CA LEU A 176 0.39 -20.61 1.30
C LEU A 176 0.91 -19.30 0.67
N VAL A 177 2.21 -19.23 0.34
CA VAL A 177 2.81 -18.01 -0.20
C VAL A 177 2.46 -17.84 -1.67
N ARG A 178 2.02 -16.62 -2.02
CA ARG A 178 1.75 -16.17 -3.39
C ARG A 178 2.47 -14.86 -3.65
N ALA A 179 3.41 -14.86 -4.58
CA ALA A 179 4.13 -13.64 -4.96
C ALA A 179 3.36 -12.75 -5.94
N SER A 180 2.36 -13.31 -6.61
CA SER A 180 1.54 -12.62 -7.60
C SER A 180 0.48 -11.74 -6.94
N MET A 181 0.31 -10.50 -7.44
CA MET A 181 -0.77 -9.61 -7.01
C MET A 181 -2.11 -10.10 -7.57
N PRO A 182 -3.18 -10.16 -6.74
CA PRO A 182 -4.50 -10.51 -7.25
C PRO A 182 -4.94 -9.57 -8.39
N VAL A 183 -5.69 -10.10 -9.35
CA VAL A 183 -6.24 -9.41 -10.52
C VAL A 183 -5.19 -8.98 -11.54
N PHE A 184 -4.13 -8.31 -11.09
CA PHE A 184 -3.13 -7.70 -11.98
C PHE A 184 -1.98 -8.65 -12.36
N GLY A 185 -1.70 -9.67 -11.52
CA GLY A 185 -0.48 -10.44 -11.70
C GLY A 185 0.78 -9.66 -11.34
N GLY A 186 1.94 -10.14 -11.75
CA GLY A 186 3.23 -9.52 -11.44
C GLY A 186 3.58 -9.50 -9.93
N PRO A 187 4.63 -8.80 -9.54
CA PRO A 187 5.56 -8.08 -10.42
C PRO A 187 6.50 -9.01 -11.20
N THR A 188 7.01 -8.54 -12.33
CA THR A 188 8.02 -9.26 -13.13
C THR A 188 9.45 -8.75 -12.88
N GLY A 189 9.60 -7.77 -11.99
CA GLY A 189 10.86 -7.14 -11.60
C GLY A 189 10.61 -5.93 -10.72
N THR A 190 11.64 -5.12 -10.48
CA THR A 190 11.51 -3.80 -9.84
C THR A 190 11.34 -2.71 -10.90
N ASP A 191 10.65 -1.64 -10.54
CA ASP A 191 10.40 -0.50 -11.40
C ASP A 191 10.35 0.79 -10.59
N THR A 192 10.14 1.92 -11.26
CA THR A 192 9.95 3.24 -10.66
C THR A 192 8.68 3.86 -11.22
N VAL A 193 7.95 4.60 -10.39
CA VAL A 193 6.78 5.34 -10.86
C VAL A 193 7.25 6.51 -11.72
N THR A 194 6.80 6.56 -12.98
CA THR A 194 7.00 7.71 -13.86
C THR A 194 5.71 8.53 -14.01
N GLN A 195 5.85 9.80 -14.39
CA GLN A 195 4.70 10.66 -14.56
C GLN A 195 3.84 10.21 -15.75
N GLY A 196 2.54 10.05 -15.50
CA GLY A 196 1.57 9.70 -16.53
C GLY A 196 1.41 8.21 -16.80
N GLU A 197 2.25 7.34 -16.22
CA GLU A 197 2.07 5.90 -16.38
C GLU A 197 0.96 5.34 -15.48
N LEU A 198 0.42 4.19 -15.84
CA LEU A 198 -0.54 3.49 -15.00
C LEU A 198 0.16 2.85 -13.81
N VAL A 199 -0.47 3.00 -12.65
CA VAL A 199 -0.10 2.32 -11.40
C VAL A 199 -1.29 1.56 -10.86
N CYS A 200 -1.02 0.40 -10.28
CA CYS A 200 -2.04 -0.49 -9.74
C CYS A 200 -1.71 -0.89 -8.32
N HIS A 201 -2.74 -1.06 -7.51
CA HIS A 201 -2.62 -1.71 -6.22
C HIS A 201 -3.83 -2.57 -5.89
N TYR A 202 -3.65 -3.50 -4.99
CA TYR A 202 -4.72 -4.29 -4.40
C TYR A 202 -4.73 -4.02 -2.90
N GLY A 203 -5.79 -3.38 -2.40
CA GLY A 203 -5.80 -2.87 -1.04
C GLY A 203 -7.09 -3.18 -0.29
N ASN A 204 -7.01 -3.20 1.03
CA ASN A 204 -8.11 -3.52 1.95
C ASN A 204 -8.63 -2.26 2.69
N GLY A 205 -8.38 -1.08 2.12
CA GLY A 205 -8.79 0.18 2.72
C GLY A 205 -10.30 0.35 2.74
N VAL A 206 -10.79 0.90 3.85
CA VAL A 206 -12.20 1.24 4.03
C VAL A 206 -12.31 2.65 4.62
N ILE A 207 -13.29 3.41 4.16
CA ILE A 207 -13.69 4.67 4.77
C ILE A 207 -14.95 4.40 5.59
N VAL A 208 -15.08 4.99 6.77
CA VAL A 208 -16.24 4.83 7.63
C VAL A 208 -17.51 5.22 6.87
N GLY A 209 -18.41 4.24 6.67
CA GLY A 209 -19.64 4.41 5.92
C GLY A 209 -19.51 4.26 4.40
N GLU A 210 -18.31 4.09 3.87
CA GLU A 210 -18.05 3.86 2.45
C GLU A 210 -17.04 2.72 2.26
N THR A 211 -17.29 1.86 1.28
CA THR A 211 -16.31 0.86 0.82
C THR A 211 -16.05 1.10 -0.64
N PHE A 212 -14.81 0.81 -1.07
CA PHE A 212 -14.54 0.76 -2.49
C PHE A 212 -15.27 -0.44 -3.11
N ALA A 213 -15.84 -0.22 -4.29
CA ALA A 213 -16.52 -1.30 -5.04
C ALA A 213 -15.56 -2.42 -5.45
N THR A 214 -14.25 -2.19 -5.39
CA THR A 214 -13.23 -3.18 -5.70
C THR A 214 -11.96 -2.93 -4.89
N MET A 215 -11.28 -4.00 -4.52
CA MET A 215 -9.95 -3.93 -3.90
C MET A 215 -8.85 -3.71 -4.94
N ALA A 216 -9.07 -4.12 -6.18
CA ALA A 216 -8.18 -3.86 -7.31
C ALA A 216 -8.43 -2.44 -7.84
N ARG A 217 -7.41 -1.60 -7.82
CA ARG A 217 -7.53 -0.19 -8.21
C ARG A 217 -6.39 0.21 -9.13
N VAL A 218 -6.74 1.04 -10.11
CA VAL A 218 -5.82 1.58 -11.10
C VAL A 218 -5.81 3.10 -10.97
N GLY A 219 -4.65 3.68 -11.10
CA GLY A 219 -4.45 5.12 -11.06
C GLY A 219 -3.33 5.56 -11.99
N VAL A 220 -2.87 6.78 -11.81
CA VAL A 220 -1.84 7.41 -12.64
C VAL A 220 -0.69 7.86 -11.76
N GLY A 221 0.52 7.50 -12.15
CA GLY A 221 1.76 7.93 -11.51
C GLY A 221 1.99 9.43 -11.69
N GLY A 222 2.41 10.10 -10.62
CA GLY A 222 2.87 11.49 -10.63
C GLY A 222 4.39 11.60 -10.67
N GLY A 223 5.08 10.46 -10.56
CA GLY A 223 6.53 10.36 -10.57
C GLY A 223 7.12 9.84 -9.25
N SER A 224 8.43 9.65 -9.25
CA SER A 224 9.18 9.23 -8.07
C SER A 224 10.53 9.94 -7.99
N ASN A 225 11.07 10.04 -6.77
CA ASN A 225 12.46 10.35 -6.51
C ASN A 225 13.18 9.11 -5.95
N GLN A 226 14.35 9.27 -5.35
CA GLN A 226 15.13 8.15 -4.82
C GLN A 226 14.43 7.41 -3.66
N SER A 227 13.59 8.11 -2.88
CA SER A 227 12.99 7.56 -1.66
C SER A 227 11.48 7.39 -1.74
N SER A 228 10.78 8.28 -2.43
CA SER A 228 9.32 8.33 -2.45
C SER A 228 8.74 8.39 -3.86
N TRP A 229 7.50 7.97 -3.96
CA TRP A 229 6.67 8.11 -5.16
C TRP A 229 5.37 8.84 -4.83
N VAL A 230 4.74 9.40 -5.84
CA VAL A 230 3.44 10.06 -5.76
C VAL A 230 2.56 9.62 -6.92
N GLY A 231 1.25 9.59 -6.72
CA GLY A 231 0.28 9.29 -7.77
C GLY A 231 -1.14 9.71 -7.40
N VAL A 232 -2.03 9.63 -8.39
CA VAL A 232 -3.48 9.79 -8.20
C VAL A 232 -4.10 8.40 -8.28
N LEU A 233 -4.58 7.90 -7.14
CA LEU A 233 -5.02 6.51 -6.99
C LEU A 233 -6.02 6.45 -5.84
N ALA A 234 -7.12 5.74 -6.04
CA ALA A 234 -8.11 5.56 -4.98
C ALA A 234 -7.50 4.76 -3.83
N ALA A 235 -7.48 5.34 -2.64
CA ALA A 235 -6.99 4.69 -1.43
C ALA A 235 -7.70 5.22 -0.18
N ALA A 236 -7.68 4.42 0.89
CA ALA A 236 -8.31 4.72 2.16
C ALA A 236 -7.49 4.14 3.33
N PRO A 237 -7.77 4.54 4.59
CA PRO A 237 -7.22 3.87 5.76
C PRO A 237 -7.40 2.35 5.70
N GLY A 238 -6.33 1.59 5.92
CA GLY A 238 -6.26 0.14 5.73
C GLY A 238 -5.51 -0.30 4.46
N ASP A 239 -5.35 0.59 3.47
CA ASP A 239 -4.49 0.36 2.30
C ASP A 239 -3.00 0.52 2.61
N SER A 240 -2.66 1.04 3.78
CA SER A 240 -1.28 1.16 4.26
C SER A 240 -0.50 -0.12 4.07
N GLY A 241 0.64 0.00 3.41
CA GLY A 241 1.51 -1.11 3.13
C GLY A 241 1.26 -1.81 1.81
N SER A 242 0.14 -1.53 1.11
CA SER A 242 -0.16 -2.22 -0.17
C SER A 242 0.94 -2.03 -1.20
N ALA A 243 1.16 -3.08 -1.98
CA ALA A 243 2.08 -3.05 -3.11
C ALA A 243 1.56 -2.11 -4.20
N VAL A 244 2.44 -1.28 -4.72
CA VAL A 244 2.18 -0.49 -5.93
C VAL A 244 3.07 -1.02 -7.04
N VAL A 245 2.45 -1.43 -8.13
CA VAL A 245 3.13 -1.88 -9.35
C VAL A 245 2.83 -0.92 -10.47
N THR A 246 3.81 -0.74 -11.38
CA THR A 246 3.54 -0.15 -12.69
C THR A 246 2.70 -1.13 -13.50
N CYS A 247 1.82 -0.61 -14.35
CA CYS A 247 0.85 -1.43 -15.07
C CYS A 247 0.81 -1.10 -16.55
N ASP A 248 0.52 -2.12 -17.36
CA ASP A 248 0.24 -1.96 -18.78
C ASP A 248 -1.24 -2.24 -19.06
N ALA A 249 -1.87 -1.37 -19.85
CA ALA A 249 -3.19 -1.63 -20.40
C ALA A 249 -3.06 -2.58 -21.60
N GLY A 250 -3.60 -3.77 -21.47
CA GLY A 250 -3.62 -4.78 -22.53
C GLY A 250 -5.03 -5.03 -23.06
N VAL A 251 -5.14 -5.84 -24.11
CA VAL A 251 -6.43 -6.23 -24.70
C VAL A 251 -7.29 -7.04 -23.72
N THR A 252 -6.67 -7.76 -22.81
CA THR A 252 -7.32 -8.62 -21.81
C THR A 252 -7.54 -7.95 -20.47
N GLY A 253 -7.16 -6.67 -20.33
CA GLY A 253 -7.25 -5.91 -19.08
C GLY A 253 -5.92 -5.26 -18.69
N VAL A 254 -5.84 -4.80 -17.45
CA VAL A 254 -4.63 -4.17 -16.90
C VAL A 254 -3.78 -5.23 -16.22
N GLN A 255 -2.48 -5.25 -16.54
CA GLN A 255 -1.53 -6.22 -16.01
C GLN A 255 -0.40 -5.50 -15.26
N GLY A 256 -0.03 -6.04 -14.08
CA GLY A 256 1.08 -5.55 -13.29
C GLY A 256 2.42 -5.91 -13.93
N ARG A 257 3.33 -4.93 -13.98
CA ARG A 257 4.65 -5.07 -14.60
C ARG A 257 5.75 -5.10 -13.54
N GLY A 258 6.04 -3.98 -12.92
CA GLY A 258 7.17 -3.86 -12.01
C GLY A 258 6.79 -3.39 -10.60
N ALA A 259 7.47 -3.91 -9.60
CA ALA A 259 7.33 -3.47 -8.22
C ALA A 259 7.91 -2.06 -8.07
N ALA A 260 7.06 -1.06 -7.97
CA ALA A 260 7.47 0.33 -7.98
C ALA A 260 7.48 0.96 -6.58
N GLY A 261 6.55 0.55 -5.71
CA GLY A 261 6.46 1.19 -4.40
C GLY A 261 5.52 0.49 -3.42
N ILE A 262 5.42 1.13 -2.26
CA ILE A 262 4.58 0.75 -1.14
C ILE A 262 3.72 1.96 -0.81
N LEU A 263 2.41 1.81 -0.76
CA LEU A 263 1.50 2.87 -0.38
C LEU A 263 1.57 3.09 1.14
N THR A 264 1.84 4.32 1.55
CA THR A 264 2.03 4.65 2.97
C THR A 264 1.23 5.85 3.45
N HIS A 265 0.90 6.78 2.56
CA HIS A 265 0.28 8.06 2.91
C HIS A 265 -0.86 8.44 1.98
N LEU A 266 -1.84 9.12 2.54
CA LEU A 266 -2.94 9.77 1.80
C LEU A 266 -2.72 11.28 1.82
N GLY A 267 -2.99 11.97 0.71
CA GLY A 267 -3.01 13.42 0.66
C GLY A 267 -4.23 13.97 1.40
N VAL A 268 -4.01 14.94 2.30
CA VAL A 268 -5.08 15.52 3.13
C VAL A 268 -5.82 16.64 2.39
N SER A 269 -5.09 17.38 1.58
CA SER A 269 -5.61 18.56 0.85
C SER A 269 -6.14 18.23 -0.54
N GLU A 270 -5.74 17.08 -1.11
CA GLU A 270 -6.08 16.70 -2.47
C GLU A 270 -6.61 15.26 -2.49
N GLN A 271 -7.91 15.13 -2.63
CA GLN A 271 -8.55 13.81 -2.69
C GLN A 271 -8.00 12.99 -3.85
N GLY A 272 -7.63 11.74 -3.52
CA GLY A 272 -7.08 10.79 -4.49
C GLY A 272 -5.58 10.89 -4.71
N VAL A 273 -4.87 11.89 -4.17
CA VAL A 273 -3.41 11.91 -4.18
C VAL A 273 -2.88 10.99 -3.08
N VAL A 274 -1.96 10.13 -3.46
CA VAL A 274 -1.32 9.16 -2.56
C VAL A 274 0.19 9.21 -2.72
N PHE A 275 0.87 8.78 -1.67
CA PHE A 275 2.33 8.76 -1.62
C PHE A 275 2.83 7.46 -0.99
N GLY A 276 4.11 7.19 -1.19
CA GLY A 276 4.71 6.07 -0.51
C GLY A 276 6.21 5.92 -0.70
N THR A 277 6.74 4.88 -0.10
CA THR A 277 8.14 4.49 -0.19
C THR A 277 8.40 3.78 -1.51
N THR A 278 9.47 4.14 -2.24
CA THR A 278 9.87 3.37 -3.43
C THR A 278 10.38 1.99 -3.05
N THR A 279 10.22 1.03 -3.93
CA THR A 279 10.77 -0.33 -3.75
C THR A 279 12.29 -0.31 -3.55
N ALA A 280 13.00 0.53 -4.31
CA ALA A 280 14.45 0.69 -4.17
C ALA A 280 14.85 1.22 -2.78
N ARG A 281 14.11 2.20 -2.26
CA ARG A 281 14.34 2.73 -0.92
C ARG A 281 14.05 1.71 0.18
N ALA A 282 13.00 0.92 0.03
CA ALA A 282 12.68 -0.15 0.96
C ALA A 282 13.83 -1.17 1.08
N ILE A 283 14.39 -1.61 -0.06
CA ILE A 283 15.57 -2.50 -0.10
C ILE A 283 16.77 -1.83 0.56
N GLN A 284 17.03 -0.57 0.24
CA GLN A 284 18.16 0.17 0.81
C GLN A 284 18.04 0.25 2.34
N MET A 285 16.88 0.66 2.87
CA MET A 285 16.65 0.82 4.31
C MET A 285 16.83 -0.49 5.08
N ALA A 286 16.32 -1.59 4.56
CA ALA A 286 16.50 -2.91 5.16
C ALA A 286 17.99 -3.31 5.14
N GLY A 287 18.70 -3.04 4.05
CA GLY A 287 20.15 -3.26 3.92
C GLY A 287 20.96 -2.45 4.92
N GLU A 288 20.61 -1.19 5.16
CA GLU A 288 21.21 -0.31 6.19
C GLU A 288 21.09 -0.92 7.60
N ALA A 289 20.04 -1.70 7.84
CA ALA A 289 19.78 -2.44 9.07
C ALA A 289 20.38 -3.86 9.09
N GLY A 290 21.14 -4.24 8.08
CA GLY A 290 21.77 -5.56 7.97
C GLY A 290 20.85 -6.65 7.36
N LEU A 291 19.68 -6.30 6.84
CA LEU A 291 18.74 -7.23 6.22
C LEU A 291 18.73 -7.04 4.69
N ALA A 292 19.55 -7.81 3.98
CA ALA A 292 19.62 -7.75 2.52
C ALA A 292 18.40 -8.41 1.89
N LEU A 293 17.43 -7.60 1.46
CA LEU A 293 16.17 -8.06 0.88
C LEU A 293 16.20 -8.04 -0.65
N SER A 294 15.53 -9.02 -1.24
CA SER A 294 15.14 -9.03 -2.65
C SER A 294 13.66 -9.39 -2.79
N ILE A 295 12.99 -8.91 -3.83
CA ILE A 295 11.61 -9.29 -4.12
C ILE A 295 11.59 -10.70 -4.69
N VAL A 296 10.61 -11.50 -4.24
CA VAL A 296 10.30 -12.80 -4.82
C VAL A 296 9.30 -12.57 -5.96
N LEU A 297 9.69 -12.96 -7.14
CA LEU A 297 8.83 -12.90 -8.32
C LEU A 297 7.90 -14.13 -8.39
N PRO A 298 6.71 -13.99 -9.02
CA PRO A 298 5.77 -15.09 -9.26
C PRO A 298 6.35 -16.23 -10.07
#